data_f92e18bcb10141f72010bb41101b538e
#
_entry.id   f92e18bcb10141f72010bb41101b538e
#
_cell.length_a   1.000
_cell.length_b   1.000
_cell.length_c   1.000
_cell.angle_alpha   90.00
_cell.angle_beta   90.00
_cell.angle_gamma   90.00
#
_symmetry.space_group_name_H-M   'P 1'
#
loop_
_entity.id
_entity.type
_entity.pdbx_description
1 polymer ?
#
loop_
_entity_poly.entity_id
_entity_poly.type
_entity_poly.pdbx_seq_one_letter_code
_entity_poly.pdbx_strand_id
1 'polypeptide(L)'
;MGIQERIKDIELELSRTQKNKATMAHICLLKSQLARLRTQLLTPSEGSGGGGGEGFAVPKSGDGRVALIGFPSVGKSSLLNVVTDTQSEAAAYEFTTLTCIPGNVIINGTKIQMLDLPGIIEGASQGKGRGREVIAVARSADLILMVLDAARESNNCHRDILTKELEIMGIRLNKRPPEIYFKKKATGGVKFNATCPLTQLGDDPSELVTRILSSYRIHNAEILFREDASPDEVIDVIEGNRKYVRCLYVYNKIDTLSIEEVDQIARFPHSIVISIYMNLNIDLMLQRMWDYMGLFRIYTKRRGQAPDLEEPVILSLGRHGLTVESVCKSISKELLAIFNFALVWGRSTKFNPQRVGMTHPLCDEDVVQIVAKTVVQQKKSKDYQDRVQKHFDAIQKERQRKRKIKW
;
A
#
# COMPACT_ATOMS: atom_id res chain seq x y z
N MET A 1 -26.68 -14.26 -19.27
CA MET A 1 -25.41 -14.71 -18.65
C MET A 1 -24.95 -13.70 -17.62
N GLY A 2 -24.80 -14.11 -16.39
CA GLY A 2 -24.30 -13.28 -15.31
C GLY A 2 -22.76 -13.04 -15.46
N ILE A 3 -22.24 -11.99 -14.81
CA ILE A 3 -20.78 -11.70 -14.84
C ILE A 3 -19.97 -12.91 -14.31
N GLN A 4 -20.48 -13.59 -13.30
CA GLN A 4 -19.84 -14.77 -12.70
C GLN A 4 -19.77 -15.99 -13.65
N GLU A 5 -20.82 -16.22 -14.45
CA GLU A 5 -20.84 -17.28 -15.45
C GLU A 5 -19.80 -17.02 -16.53
N ARG A 6 -19.71 -15.77 -17.01
CA ARG A 6 -18.69 -15.36 -17.99
C ARG A 6 -17.26 -15.52 -17.48
N ILE A 7 -17.02 -15.24 -16.20
CA ILE A 7 -15.71 -15.46 -15.58
C ILE A 7 -15.35 -16.95 -15.60
N LYS A 8 -16.29 -17.83 -15.22
CA LYS A 8 -16.07 -19.28 -15.23
C LYS A 8 -15.80 -19.81 -16.64
N ASP A 9 -16.54 -19.32 -17.63
CA ASP A 9 -16.36 -19.73 -19.03
C ASP A 9 -14.96 -19.35 -19.53
N ILE A 10 -14.51 -18.13 -19.25
CA ILE A 10 -13.16 -17.66 -19.62
C ILE A 10 -12.07 -18.44 -18.87
N GLU A 11 -12.24 -18.74 -17.59
CA GLU A 11 -11.31 -19.55 -16.81
C GLU A 11 -11.20 -20.97 -17.37
N LEU A 12 -12.31 -21.55 -17.77
CA LEU A 12 -12.37 -22.87 -18.40
C LEU A 12 -11.68 -22.87 -19.77
N GLU A 13 -11.89 -21.81 -20.58
CA GLU A 13 -11.23 -21.64 -21.86
C GLU A 13 -9.72 -21.48 -21.69
N LEU A 14 -9.28 -20.65 -20.72
CA LEU A 14 -7.87 -20.49 -20.38
C LEU A 14 -7.22 -21.80 -19.93
N SER A 15 -7.93 -22.65 -19.18
CA SER A 15 -7.40 -23.93 -18.72
C SER A 15 -7.22 -24.95 -19.87
N ARG A 16 -8.04 -24.86 -20.91
CA ARG A 16 -8.00 -25.74 -22.10
C ARG A 16 -7.02 -25.25 -23.17
N THR A 17 -6.71 -23.95 -23.18
CA THR A 17 -5.85 -23.36 -24.20
C THR A 17 -4.38 -23.69 -23.92
N GLN A 18 -3.71 -24.37 -24.87
CA GLN A 18 -2.28 -24.61 -24.75
C GLN A 18 -1.50 -23.31 -24.83
N LYS A 19 -0.44 -23.20 -24.01
CA LYS A 19 0.45 -22.03 -23.96
C LYS A 19 1.51 -22.15 -25.07
N ASN A 20 1.19 -21.67 -26.25
CA ASN A 20 2.08 -21.63 -27.40
C ASN A 20 2.24 -20.20 -27.91
N LYS A 21 3.27 -19.94 -28.69
CA LYS A 21 3.54 -18.66 -29.33
C LYS A 21 2.33 -18.14 -30.14
N ALA A 22 1.69 -19.03 -30.91
CA ALA A 22 0.49 -18.70 -31.69
C ALA A 22 -0.76 -18.37 -30.85
N THR A 23 -0.89 -18.99 -29.67
CA THR A 23 -2.05 -18.76 -28.78
C THR A 23 -1.82 -17.64 -27.77
N MET A 24 -0.60 -17.09 -27.69
CA MET A 24 -0.25 -16.09 -26.69
C MET A 24 -1.13 -14.83 -26.78
N ALA A 25 -1.38 -14.34 -27.98
CA ALA A 25 -2.25 -13.18 -28.18
C ALA A 25 -3.69 -13.45 -27.69
N HIS A 26 -4.22 -14.64 -27.96
CA HIS A 26 -5.54 -15.07 -27.50
C HIS A 26 -5.60 -15.18 -25.97
N ILE A 27 -4.59 -15.82 -25.35
CA ILE A 27 -4.47 -15.91 -23.88
C ILE A 27 -4.43 -14.53 -23.24
N CYS A 28 -3.69 -13.59 -23.83
CA CYS A 28 -3.61 -12.21 -23.32
C CYS A 28 -4.97 -11.49 -23.40
N LEU A 29 -5.74 -11.70 -24.47
CA LEU A 29 -7.09 -11.16 -24.59
C LEU A 29 -8.04 -11.75 -23.55
N LEU A 30 -8.02 -13.07 -23.34
CA LEU A 30 -8.82 -13.73 -22.31
C LEU A 30 -8.46 -13.21 -20.90
N LYS A 31 -7.17 -13.07 -20.60
CA LYS A 31 -6.70 -12.49 -19.34
C LYS A 31 -7.16 -11.04 -19.15
N SER A 32 -7.12 -10.21 -20.19
CA SER A 32 -7.57 -8.82 -20.12
C SER A 32 -9.09 -8.73 -19.88
N GLN A 33 -9.88 -9.59 -20.54
CA GLN A 33 -11.33 -9.68 -20.32
C GLN A 33 -11.64 -10.15 -18.90
N LEU A 34 -10.93 -11.14 -18.41
CA LEU A 34 -11.07 -11.67 -17.07
C LEU A 34 -10.73 -10.63 -16.01
N ALA A 35 -9.63 -9.88 -16.17
CA ALA A 35 -9.25 -8.79 -15.28
C ALA A 35 -10.35 -7.72 -15.23
N ARG A 36 -10.88 -7.32 -16.39
CA ARG A 36 -11.96 -6.33 -16.49
C ARG A 36 -13.25 -6.80 -15.80
N LEU A 37 -13.69 -8.05 -16.04
CA LEU A 37 -14.89 -8.60 -15.40
C LEU A 37 -14.74 -8.70 -13.88
N ARG A 38 -13.56 -9.10 -13.39
CA ARG A 38 -13.24 -9.12 -11.97
C ARG A 38 -13.27 -7.72 -11.36
N THR A 39 -12.72 -6.73 -12.04
CA THR A 39 -12.79 -5.33 -11.60
C THR A 39 -14.23 -4.83 -11.55
N GLN A 40 -15.08 -5.14 -12.56
CA GLN A 40 -16.50 -4.80 -12.53
C GLN A 40 -17.26 -5.47 -11.40
N LEU A 41 -16.88 -6.68 -11.03
CA LEU A 41 -17.49 -7.40 -9.91
C LEU A 41 -17.13 -6.78 -8.55
N LEU A 42 -15.93 -6.18 -8.45
CA LEU A 42 -15.43 -5.55 -7.23
C LEU A 42 -15.86 -4.08 -7.08
N THR A 43 -16.09 -3.35 -8.19
CA THR A 43 -16.60 -1.98 -8.16
C THR A 43 -18.13 -1.99 -8.02
N PRO A 44 -18.75 -1.20 -7.12
CA PRO A 44 -20.19 -1.04 -7.09
C PRO A 44 -20.67 -0.46 -8.42
N SER A 45 -21.77 -0.98 -8.98
CA SER A 45 -22.40 -0.39 -10.16
C SER A 45 -22.89 1.02 -9.80
N GLU A 46 -22.50 2.04 -10.56
CA GLU A 46 -22.94 3.44 -10.41
C GLU A 46 -24.43 3.67 -10.68
N GLY A 47 -25.29 2.65 -10.53
CA GLY A 47 -26.70 2.67 -10.90
C GLY A 47 -27.69 2.51 -9.76
N SER A 48 -27.27 2.37 -8.50
CA SER A 48 -28.20 2.29 -7.36
C SER A 48 -28.15 3.61 -6.60
N GLY A 49 -29.21 4.40 -6.79
CA GLY A 49 -29.32 5.77 -6.32
C GLY A 49 -29.09 6.00 -4.84
N GLY A 50 -28.49 7.12 -4.54
CA GLY A 50 -28.67 7.85 -3.30
C GLY A 50 -27.93 7.31 -2.09
N GLY A 51 -26.78 7.81 -1.84
CA GLY A 51 -26.01 7.63 -0.64
C GLY A 51 -24.55 7.34 -1.00
N GLY A 52 -23.70 8.34 -0.85
CA GLY A 52 -22.26 8.13 -0.90
C GLY A 52 -21.92 6.99 0.04
N GLY A 53 -21.68 5.80 -0.51
CA GLY A 53 -21.20 4.68 0.25
C GLY A 53 -19.88 5.11 0.87
N GLU A 54 -19.90 5.50 2.13
CA GLU A 54 -18.71 5.50 2.96
C GLU A 54 -18.14 4.10 2.81
N GLY A 55 -17.17 3.98 1.93
CA GLY A 55 -16.43 2.73 1.77
C GLY A 55 -15.97 2.34 3.17
N PHE A 56 -16.00 1.08 3.47
CA PHE A 56 -15.56 0.45 4.70
C PHE A 56 -14.11 0.85 5.02
N ALA A 57 -13.94 2.10 5.38
CA ALA A 57 -12.66 2.66 5.76
C ALA A 57 -12.56 2.56 7.28
N VAL A 58 -11.94 1.49 7.75
CA VAL A 58 -11.45 1.47 9.13
C VAL A 58 -10.58 2.71 9.30
N PRO A 59 -10.90 3.63 10.22
CA PRO A 59 -10.09 4.82 10.43
C PRO A 59 -8.65 4.41 10.74
N LYS A 60 -7.72 5.10 10.12
CA LYS A 60 -6.30 4.80 10.26
C LYS A 60 -5.83 5.34 11.60
N SER A 61 -5.49 4.44 12.51
CA SER A 61 -4.90 4.74 13.80
C SER A 61 -3.42 4.34 13.77
N GLY A 62 -2.53 5.26 14.12
CA GLY A 62 -1.08 4.99 14.14
C GLY A 62 -0.36 5.20 12.79
N ASP A 63 0.94 4.92 12.82
CA ASP A 63 1.88 5.22 11.74
C ASP A 63 1.96 4.13 10.67
N GLY A 64 1.68 2.88 11.04
CA GLY A 64 1.66 1.72 10.16
C GLY A 64 0.39 0.88 10.32
N ARG A 65 -0.03 0.20 9.26
CA ARG A 65 -1.14 -0.73 9.26
C ARG A 65 -0.72 -2.09 8.71
N VAL A 66 -0.97 -3.12 9.48
CA VAL A 66 -0.65 -4.52 9.14
C VAL A 66 -1.94 -5.33 9.09
N ALA A 67 -2.14 -6.09 8.02
CA ALA A 67 -3.28 -6.99 7.87
C ALA A 67 -2.85 -8.43 8.12
N LEU A 68 -3.54 -9.14 9.02
CA LEU A 68 -3.37 -10.56 9.27
C LEU A 68 -4.28 -11.35 8.34
N ILE A 69 -3.70 -12.26 7.57
CA ILE A 69 -4.39 -13.11 6.61
C ILE A 69 -3.99 -14.57 6.85
N GLY A 70 -4.92 -15.49 6.70
CA GLY A 70 -4.64 -16.92 6.86
C GLY A 70 -5.89 -17.74 7.06
N PHE A 71 -5.80 -19.05 6.96
CA PHE A 71 -6.90 -19.98 7.17
C PHE A 71 -7.44 -19.95 8.61
N PRO A 72 -8.64 -20.46 8.89
CA PRO A 72 -9.13 -20.63 10.25
C PRO A 72 -8.20 -21.50 11.06
N SER A 73 -8.12 -21.24 12.38
CA SER A 73 -7.36 -22.05 13.35
C SER A 73 -5.85 -22.09 13.16
N VAL A 74 -5.26 -21.22 12.32
CA VAL A 74 -3.80 -21.07 12.19
C VAL A 74 -3.17 -20.23 13.31
N GLY A 75 -4.01 -19.55 14.14
CA GLY A 75 -3.56 -18.76 15.28
C GLY A 75 -3.50 -17.25 15.07
N LYS A 76 -4.20 -16.68 14.07
CA LYS A 76 -4.20 -15.21 13.81
C LYS A 76 -4.63 -14.39 15.02
N SER A 77 -5.80 -14.70 15.57
CA SER A 77 -6.35 -13.98 16.74
C SER A 77 -5.53 -14.23 17.99
N SER A 78 -4.94 -15.44 18.13
CA SER A 78 -4.01 -15.73 19.23
C SER A 78 -2.73 -14.91 19.10
N LEU A 79 -2.19 -14.76 17.88
CA LEU A 79 -1.04 -13.89 17.60
C LEU A 79 -1.36 -12.44 17.97
N LEU A 80 -2.52 -11.94 17.54
CA LEU A 80 -2.96 -10.59 17.84
C LEU A 80 -3.01 -10.38 19.36
N ASN A 81 -3.63 -11.30 20.11
CA ASN A 81 -3.75 -11.20 21.55
C ASN A 81 -2.37 -11.19 22.22
N VAL A 82 -1.46 -12.11 21.87
CA VAL A 82 -0.11 -12.17 22.48
C VAL A 82 0.69 -10.91 22.20
N VAL A 83 0.59 -10.36 20.99
CA VAL A 83 1.34 -9.17 20.62
C VAL A 83 0.70 -7.88 21.19
N THR A 84 -0.61 -7.87 21.42
CA THR A 84 -1.34 -6.73 21.96
C THR A 84 -1.45 -6.74 23.49
N ASP A 85 -1.44 -7.88 24.15
CA ASP A 85 -1.52 -8.02 25.63
C ASP A 85 -0.34 -7.35 26.35
N THR A 86 0.72 -7.05 25.65
CA THR A 86 1.84 -6.32 26.26
C THR A 86 1.54 -4.83 26.49
N GLN A 87 0.56 -4.19 25.86
CA GLN A 87 0.23 -2.76 26.10
C GLN A 87 -0.98 -2.18 25.31
N SER A 88 -2.13 -2.83 25.16
CA SER A 88 -3.20 -2.23 24.35
C SER A 88 -4.57 -2.24 25.00
N GLU A 89 -5.16 -1.06 25.14
CA GLU A 89 -6.61 -0.88 25.24
C GLU A 89 -7.24 -1.39 23.91
N ALA A 90 -7.91 -2.52 23.97
CA ALA A 90 -8.71 -3.04 22.87
C ALA A 90 -9.89 -2.06 22.63
N ALA A 91 -9.72 -1.12 21.72
CA ALA A 91 -10.79 -0.26 21.26
C ALA A 91 -11.75 -1.13 20.40
N ALA A 92 -12.80 -1.64 21.01
CA ALA A 92 -13.91 -2.24 20.32
C ALA A 92 -14.65 -1.13 19.53
N TYR A 93 -14.42 -1.07 18.22
CA TYR A 93 -15.19 -0.19 17.35
C TYR A 93 -16.54 -0.86 17.04
N GLU A 94 -17.61 -0.39 17.68
CA GLU A 94 -19.00 -0.88 17.55
C GLU A 94 -19.62 -0.68 16.14
N PHE A 95 -18.91 -0.11 15.18
CA PHE A 95 -19.49 0.32 13.90
C PHE A 95 -19.15 -0.55 12.69
N THR A 96 -18.50 -1.70 12.86
CA THR A 96 -18.19 -2.58 11.73
C THR A 96 -19.00 -3.86 11.80
N THR A 97 -19.87 -4.08 10.82
CA THR A 97 -20.53 -5.36 10.56
C THR A 97 -19.54 -6.50 10.25
N LEU A 98 -18.28 -6.14 10.01
CA LEU A 98 -17.15 -7.04 9.97
C LEU A 98 -16.50 -7.05 11.37
N THR A 99 -16.43 -8.21 11.99
CA THR A 99 -15.68 -8.41 13.25
C THR A 99 -14.16 -8.35 12.98
N CYS A 100 -13.68 -7.20 12.51
CA CYS A 100 -12.27 -6.91 12.47
C CYS A 100 -11.88 -6.42 13.86
N ILE A 101 -11.08 -7.18 14.58
CA ILE A 101 -10.54 -6.76 15.87
C ILE A 101 -9.25 -5.98 15.57
N PRO A 102 -9.24 -4.65 15.71
CA PRO A 102 -8.00 -3.89 15.58
C PRO A 102 -7.20 -4.02 16.88
N GLY A 103 -5.99 -4.49 16.78
CA GLY A 103 -5.01 -4.43 17.87
C GLY A 103 -3.98 -3.31 17.58
N ASN A 104 -3.60 -2.57 18.58
CA ASN A 104 -2.51 -1.62 18.48
C ASN A 104 -1.27 -2.20 19.17
N VAL A 105 -0.16 -2.18 18.47
CA VAL A 105 1.14 -2.67 18.96
C VAL A 105 2.12 -1.52 18.95
N ILE A 106 2.90 -1.37 20.02
CA ILE A 106 3.96 -0.36 20.10
C ILE A 106 5.30 -1.05 19.83
N ILE A 107 5.94 -0.70 18.72
CA ILE A 107 7.26 -1.19 18.35
C ILE A 107 8.18 0.03 18.15
N ASN A 108 9.30 0.07 18.86
CA ASN A 108 10.27 1.17 18.76
C ASN A 108 9.64 2.57 18.91
N GLY A 109 8.70 2.73 19.84
CA GLY A 109 7.99 4.00 20.05
C GLY A 109 6.90 4.33 19.02
N THR A 110 6.62 3.42 18.10
CA THR A 110 5.66 3.62 17.00
C THR A 110 4.40 2.81 17.22
N LYS A 111 3.23 3.42 17.02
CA LYS A 111 1.95 2.71 17.07
C LYS A 111 1.63 2.08 15.72
N ILE A 112 1.57 0.75 15.70
CA ILE A 112 1.23 -0.05 14.53
C ILE A 112 -0.14 -0.67 14.74
N GLN A 113 -1.07 -0.40 13.84
CA GLN A 113 -2.40 -1.00 13.85
C GLN A 113 -2.36 -2.36 13.16
N MET A 114 -2.64 -3.43 13.90
CA MET A 114 -2.83 -4.77 13.36
C MET A 114 -4.32 -5.06 13.20
N LEU A 115 -4.70 -5.59 12.04
CA LEU A 115 -6.08 -5.92 11.71
C LEU A 115 -6.20 -7.40 11.45
N ASP A 116 -6.97 -8.11 12.29
CA ASP A 116 -7.35 -9.51 12.00
C ASP A 116 -8.45 -9.51 10.96
N LEU A 117 -8.20 -10.11 9.80
CA LEU A 117 -9.15 -10.24 8.70
C LEU A 117 -9.70 -11.68 8.67
N PRO A 118 -10.79 -11.95 9.38
CA PRO A 118 -11.44 -13.26 9.31
C PRO A 118 -12.13 -13.42 7.94
N GLY A 119 -12.04 -14.60 7.35
CA GLY A 119 -12.90 -14.98 6.22
C GLY A 119 -12.39 -14.63 4.80
N ILE A 120 -11.07 -14.39 4.61
CA ILE A 120 -10.48 -14.48 3.25
C ILE A 120 -10.29 -15.98 2.95
N ILE A 121 -11.36 -16.69 2.64
CA ILE A 121 -11.23 -18.10 2.28
C ILE A 121 -12.40 -18.50 1.41
N GLU A 122 -12.08 -19.21 0.33
CA GLU A 122 -12.97 -19.90 -0.58
C GLU A 122 -14.20 -19.10 -1.04
N GLY A 123 -14.07 -18.41 -2.16
CA GLY A 123 -15.15 -17.72 -2.84
C GLY A 123 -15.22 -16.21 -2.62
N ALA A 124 -14.28 -15.60 -1.92
CA ALA A 124 -14.19 -14.13 -1.84
C ALA A 124 -13.97 -13.51 -3.24
N SER A 125 -13.21 -14.19 -4.10
CA SER A 125 -13.01 -13.87 -5.52
C SER A 125 -14.28 -14.01 -6.35
N GLN A 126 -15.23 -14.85 -5.90
CA GLN A 126 -16.52 -15.09 -6.59
C GLN A 126 -17.60 -14.06 -6.21
N GLY A 127 -17.27 -13.04 -5.41
CA GLY A 127 -18.23 -12.01 -5.00
C GLY A 127 -19.31 -12.50 -4.04
N LYS A 128 -19.16 -13.69 -3.47
CA LYS A 128 -20.03 -14.21 -2.43
C LYS A 128 -19.64 -13.63 -1.08
N GLY A 129 -20.55 -12.89 -0.44
CA GLY A 129 -20.42 -12.42 0.92
C GLY A 129 -19.46 -11.22 1.13
N ARG A 130 -18.78 -11.22 2.27
CA ARG A 130 -17.99 -10.10 2.80
C ARG A 130 -16.61 -9.88 2.15
N GLY A 131 -16.28 -10.60 1.07
CA GLY A 131 -14.97 -10.53 0.41
C GLY A 131 -14.56 -9.12 -0.04
N ARG A 132 -15.50 -8.27 -0.46
CA ARG A 132 -15.20 -6.89 -0.90
C ARG A 132 -14.68 -6.01 0.24
N GLU A 133 -15.26 -6.15 1.43
CA GLU A 133 -14.88 -5.36 2.61
C GLU A 133 -13.50 -5.74 3.09
N VAL A 134 -13.23 -7.03 3.14
CA VAL A 134 -11.91 -7.57 3.51
C VAL A 134 -10.82 -7.11 2.53
N ILE A 135 -11.13 -7.07 1.23
CA ILE A 135 -10.23 -6.56 0.20
C ILE A 135 -9.93 -5.08 0.41
N ALA A 136 -10.94 -4.26 0.72
CA ALA A 136 -10.75 -2.84 0.96
C ALA A 136 -9.80 -2.60 2.13
N VAL A 137 -9.93 -3.37 3.20
CA VAL A 137 -9.04 -3.32 4.36
C VAL A 137 -7.64 -3.82 4.02
N ALA A 138 -7.51 -4.97 3.34
CA ALA A 138 -6.21 -5.49 2.91
C ALA A 138 -5.47 -4.52 1.97
N ARG A 139 -6.20 -3.82 1.08
CA ARG A 139 -5.66 -2.76 0.23
C ARG A 139 -5.19 -1.54 1.01
N SER A 140 -5.75 -1.26 2.17
CA SER A 140 -5.33 -0.14 3.02
C SER A 140 -4.07 -0.45 3.83
N ALA A 141 -3.69 -1.72 3.96
CA ALA A 141 -2.53 -2.17 4.70
C ALA A 141 -1.21 -1.78 4.01
N ASP A 142 -0.19 -1.55 4.84
CA ASP A 142 1.19 -1.29 4.41
C ASP A 142 2.00 -2.57 4.32
N LEU A 143 1.62 -3.56 5.13
CA LEU A 143 2.22 -4.89 5.19
C LEU A 143 1.11 -5.93 5.37
N ILE A 144 1.27 -7.09 4.75
CA ILE A 144 0.44 -8.27 4.97
C ILE A 144 1.28 -9.31 5.73
N LEU A 145 0.75 -9.80 6.84
CA LEU A 145 1.26 -10.98 7.53
C LEU A 145 0.38 -12.16 7.16
N MET A 146 0.91 -13.08 6.38
CA MET A 146 0.21 -14.31 6.02
C MET A 146 0.57 -15.39 7.04
N VAL A 147 -0.38 -15.69 7.94
CA VAL A 147 -0.19 -16.71 8.99
C VAL A 147 -0.59 -18.08 8.47
N LEU A 148 0.36 -19.00 8.50
CA LEU A 148 0.25 -20.37 7.99
C LEU A 148 0.48 -21.36 9.11
N ASP A 149 -0.12 -22.54 9.02
CA ASP A 149 0.13 -23.65 9.93
C ASP A 149 1.28 -24.49 9.39
N ALA A 150 2.41 -24.48 10.06
CA ALA A 150 3.62 -25.14 9.60
C ALA A 150 3.41 -26.66 9.42
N ALA A 151 2.61 -27.31 10.27
CA ALA A 151 2.33 -28.75 10.19
C ALA A 151 1.50 -29.15 8.96
N ARG A 152 0.72 -28.22 8.41
CA ARG A 152 -0.15 -28.48 7.24
C ARG A 152 0.42 -27.99 5.93
N GLU A 153 1.55 -27.32 5.96
CA GLU A 153 2.13 -26.60 4.81
C GLU A 153 3.24 -27.41 4.10
N SER A 154 3.23 -28.73 4.21
CA SER A 154 4.26 -29.60 3.62
C SER A 154 4.57 -29.36 2.14
N ASN A 155 3.64 -28.75 1.38
CA ASN A 155 3.81 -28.44 -0.06
C ASN A 155 3.49 -26.98 -0.44
N ASN A 156 3.54 -26.03 0.48
CA ASN A 156 3.15 -24.61 0.23
C ASN A 156 1.74 -24.43 -0.36
N CYS A 157 0.86 -25.41 -0.26
CA CYS A 157 -0.47 -25.38 -0.87
C CYS A 157 -1.34 -24.24 -0.36
N HIS A 158 -1.37 -24.03 0.96
CA HIS A 158 -2.18 -22.97 1.56
C HIS A 158 -1.65 -21.59 1.21
N ARG A 159 -0.33 -21.40 1.20
CA ARG A 159 0.33 -20.17 0.75
C ARG A 159 -0.05 -19.84 -0.69
N ASP A 160 0.01 -20.82 -1.60
CA ASP A 160 -0.28 -20.61 -3.01
C ASP A 160 -1.76 -20.30 -3.26
N ILE A 161 -2.67 -20.96 -2.54
CA ILE A 161 -4.11 -20.68 -2.61
C ILE A 161 -4.39 -19.24 -2.18
N LEU A 162 -3.90 -18.81 -1.01
CA LEU A 162 -4.11 -17.47 -0.51
C LEU A 162 -3.44 -16.40 -1.41
N THR A 163 -2.27 -16.71 -1.95
CA THR A 163 -1.59 -15.81 -2.89
C THR A 163 -2.41 -15.63 -4.16
N LYS A 164 -2.94 -16.71 -4.75
CA LYS A 164 -3.82 -16.65 -5.93
C LYS A 164 -5.10 -15.85 -5.64
N GLU A 165 -5.74 -16.08 -4.50
CA GLU A 165 -6.93 -15.31 -4.11
C GLU A 165 -6.64 -13.80 -4.04
N LEU A 166 -5.54 -13.41 -3.40
CA LEU A 166 -5.13 -12.00 -3.31
C LEU A 166 -4.74 -11.42 -4.69
N GLU A 167 -4.08 -12.20 -5.54
CA GLU A 167 -3.77 -11.78 -6.91
C GLU A 167 -5.03 -11.56 -7.76
N ILE A 168 -6.05 -12.43 -7.61
CA ILE A 168 -7.36 -12.28 -8.26
C ILE A 168 -8.02 -10.96 -7.83
N MET A 169 -7.87 -10.59 -6.57
CA MET A 169 -8.39 -9.36 -5.98
C MET A 169 -7.58 -8.11 -6.34
N GLY A 170 -6.48 -8.27 -7.09
CA GLY A 170 -5.63 -7.18 -7.55
C GLY A 170 -4.61 -6.72 -6.53
N ILE A 171 -4.26 -7.57 -5.56
CA ILE A 171 -3.15 -7.34 -4.62
C ILE A 171 -1.96 -8.17 -5.10
N ARG A 172 -0.82 -7.53 -5.32
CA ARG A 172 0.43 -8.18 -5.73
C ARG A 172 1.36 -8.25 -4.53
N LEU A 173 1.68 -9.49 -4.10
CA LEU A 173 2.54 -9.73 -2.94
C LEU A 173 3.99 -9.77 -3.35
N ASN A 174 4.86 -9.08 -2.61
CA ASN A 174 6.31 -9.08 -2.77
C ASN A 174 6.81 -8.79 -4.21
N LYS A 175 5.95 -8.16 -5.04
CA LYS A 175 6.31 -7.71 -6.38
C LYS A 175 6.52 -6.19 -6.38
N ARG A 176 7.36 -5.69 -7.28
CA ARG A 176 7.51 -4.25 -7.54
C ARG A 176 6.50 -3.82 -8.61
N PRO A 177 5.98 -2.60 -8.55
CA PRO A 177 5.20 -2.06 -9.66
C PRO A 177 6.09 -2.00 -10.90
N PRO A 178 5.60 -2.43 -12.08
CA PRO A 178 6.39 -2.41 -13.31
C PRO A 178 6.69 -0.98 -13.76
N GLU A 179 7.90 -0.75 -14.27
CA GLU A 179 8.34 0.56 -14.77
C GLU A 179 7.81 0.83 -16.19
N ILE A 180 6.49 0.81 -16.34
CA ILE A 180 5.80 1.12 -17.57
C ILE A 180 5.09 2.46 -17.43
N TYR A 181 5.48 3.44 -18.24
CA TYR A 181 4.73 4.67 -18.34
C TYR A 181 3.53 4.50 -19.26
N PHE A 182 2.34 4.79 -18.76
CA PHE A 182 1.09 4.71 -19.51
C PHE A 182 0.28 5.99 -19.35
N LYS A 183 -0.11 6.59 -20.48
CA LYS A 183 -0.97 7.77 -20.49
C LYS A 183 -2.01 7.67 -21.61
N LYS A 184 -3.29 7.76 -21.26
CA LYS A 184 -4.39 7.90 -22.23
C LYS A 184 -4.34 9.27 -22.88
N LYS A 185 -4.53 9.32 -24.21
CA LYS A 185 -4.60 10.55 -25.01
C LYS A 185 -5.98 10.70 -25.64
N ALA A 186 -6.36 11.91 -26.01
CA ALA A 186 -7.62 12.16 -26.71
C ALA A 186 -7.52 11.74 -28.19
N THR A 187 -6.36 11.99 -28.83
CA THR A 187 -6.11 11.75 -30.25
C THR A 187 -4.67 11.25 -30.48
N GLY A 188 -4.38 10.73 -31.68
CA GLY A 188 -3.01 10.43 -32.11
C GLY A 188 -2.64 8.95 -32.13
N GLY A 189 -3.60 8.03 -31.92
CA GLY A 189 -3.32 6.58 -31.97
C GLY A 189 -2.48 6.06 -30.79
N VAL A 190 -2.02 4.84 -30.89
CA VAL A 190 -1.14 4.22 -29.90
C VAL A 190 0.32 4.51 -30.23
N LYS A 191 1.00 5.23 -29.36
CA LYS A 191 2.46 5.45 -29.42
C LYS A 191 3.14 4.43 -28.53
N PHE A 192 3.86 3.51 -29.14
CA PHE A 192 4.60 2.46 -28.46
C PHE A 192 6.10 2.77 -28.52
N ASN A 193 6.75 2.81 -27.36
CA ASN A 193 8.20 2.99 -27.22
C ASN A 193 8.73 1.99 -26.19
N ALA A 194 9.90 1.43 -26.44
CA ALA A 194 10.61 0.56 -25.51
C ALA A 194 12.07 0.96 -25.44
N THR A 195 12.62 1.05 -24.24
CA THR A 195 14.05 1.33 -24.00
C THR A 195 14.87 0.06 -23.83
N CYS A 196 14.21 -1.08 -23.65
CA CYS A 196 14.81 -2.40 -23.50
C CYS A 196 14.17 -3.42 -24.43
N PRO A 197 14.84 -4.53 -24.75
CA PRO A 197 14.23 -5.63 -25.51
C PRO A 197 13.11 -6.28 -24.66
N LEU A 198 11.94 -6.51 -25.29
CA LEU A 198 10.78 -7.09 -24.64
C LEU A 198 10.69 -8.58 -25.03
N THR A 199 11.26 -9.44 -24.19
CA THR A 199 11.32 -10.90 -24.48
C THR A 199 10.06 -11.63 -24.08
N GLN A 200 9.32 -11.12 -23.07
CA GLN A 200 8.14 -11.76 -22.52
C GLN A 200 6.85 -11.46 -23.30
N LEU A 201 6.85 -10.45 -24.17
CA LEU A 201 5.70 -10.05 -24.98
C LEU A 201 5.64 -10.71 -26.36
N GLY A 202 6.59 -11.60 -26.67
CA GLY A 202 6.65 -12.32 -27.96
C GLY A 202 7.35 -11.54 -29.06
N ASP A 203 7.08 -11.91 -30.33
CA ASP A 203 7.81 -11.36 -31.49
C ASP A 203 7.35 -9.93 -31.84
N ASP A 204 6.04 -9.66 -31.73
CA ASP A 204 5.45 -8.36 -32.03
C ASP A 204 4.81 -7.71 -30.79
N PRO A 205 5.63 -7.14 -29.88
CA PRO A 205 5.13 -6.53 -28.65
C PRO A 205 4.14 -5.39 -28.90
N SER A 206 4.35 -4.60 -29.96
CA SER A 206 3.50 -3.47 -30.32
C SER A 206 2.08 -3.91 -30.71
N GLU A 207 1.97 -4.97 -31.51
CA GLU A 207 0.67 -5.50 -31.92
C GLU A 207 -0.08 -6.11 -30.73
N LEU A 208 0.60 -6.90 -29.88
CA LEU A 208 0.02 -7.51 -28.69
C LEU A 208 -0.51 -6.45 -27.72
N VAL A 209 0.27 -5.41 -27.42
CA VAL A 209 -0.14 -4.30 -26.57
C VAL A 209 -1.32 -3.55 -27.16
N THR A 210 -1.33 -3.31 -28.48
CA THR A 210 -2.44 -2.65 -29.17
C THR A 210 -3.71 -3.50 -29.10
N ARG A 211 -3.64 -4.81 -29.23
CA ARG A 211 -4.77 -5.72 -29.04
C ARG A 211 -5.31 -5.70 -27.60
N ILE A 212 -4.42 -5.68 -26.60
CA ILE A 212 -4.81 -5.55 -25.19
C ILE A 212 -5.55 -4.22 -24.98
N LEU A 213 -5.00 -3.11 -25.47
CA LEU A 213 -5.64 -1.78 -25.36
C LEU A 213 -7.01 -1.72 -26.03
N SER A 214 -7.15 -2.36 -27.20
CA SER A 214 -8.43 -2.45 -27.92
C SER A 214 -9.50 -3.17 -27.08
N SER A 215 -9.11 -4.20 -26.32
CA SER A 215 -10.03 -4.90 -25.41
C SER A 215 -10.57 -3.98 -24.30
N TYR A 216 -9.80 -2.96 -23.89
CA TYR A 216 -10.21 -1.91 -22.96
C TYR A 216 -10.88 -0.70 -23.64
N ARG A 217 -11.11 -0.74 -24.97
CA ARG A 217 -11.64 0.36 -25.77
C ARG A 217 -10.77 1.63 -25.70
N ILE A 218 -9.46 1.44 -25.60
CA ILE A 218 -8.47 2.52 -25.58
C ILE A 218 -7.78 2.51 -26.94
N HIS A 219 -8.08 3.52 -27.79
CA HIS A 219 -7.53 3.64 -29.15
C HIS A 219 -6.40 4.67 -29.23
N ASN A 220 -6.29 5.53 -28.22
CA ASN A 220 -5.27 6.58 -28.18
C ASN A 220 -4.54 6.54 -26.84
N ALA A 221 -3.26 6.16 -26.87
CA ALA A 221 -2.43 6.06 -25.68
C ALA A 221 -0.95 6.24 -26.01
N GLU A 222 -0.18 6.59 -25.01
CA GLU A 222 1.28 6.58 -25.04
C GLU A 222 1.78 5.60 -24.00
N ILE A 223 2.62 4.66 -24.45
CA ILE A 223 3.21 3.63 -23.60
C ILE A 223 4.71 3.65 -23.81
N LEU A 224 5.46 3.66 -22.70
CA LEU A 224 6.92 3.55 -22.69
C LEU A 224 7.33 2.46 -21.71
N PHE A 225 7.98 1.44 -22.22
CA PHE A 225 8.58 0.37 -21.43
C PHE A 225 10.02 0.73 -21.06
N ARG A 226 10.35 0.68 -19.78
CA ARG A 226 11.70 0.87 -19.26
C ARG A 226 12.36 -0.42 -18.81
N GLU A 227 11.56 -1.47 -18.62
CA GLU A 227 12.00 -2.82 -18.26
C GLU A 227 11.22 -3.86 -19.07
N ASP A 228 11.74 -5.10 -19.12
CA ASP A 228 11.03 -6.23 -19.73
C ASP A 228 9.84 -6.61 -18.87
N ALA A 229 8.66 -6.66 -19.45
CA ALA A 229 7.40 -6.85 -18.75
C ALA A 229 6.58 -7.97 -19.31
N SER A 230 5.89 -8.69 -18.44
CA SER A 230 4.93 -9.72 -18.80
C SER A 230 3.58 -9.10 -19.25
N PRO A 231 2.77 -9.83 -20.04
CA PRO A 231 1.43 -9.38 -20.43
C PRO A 231 0.54 -9.06 -19.22
N ASP A 232 0.70 -9.76 -18.11
CA ASP A 232 -0.08 -9.55 -16.90
C ASP A 232 0.26 -8.20 -16.24
N GLU A 233 1.54 -7.79 -16.26
CA GLU A 233 2.00 -6.48 -15.79
C GLU A 233 1.48 -5.34 -16.65
N VAL A 234 1.43 -5.53 -17.97
CA VAL A 234 0.80 -4.56 -18.89
C VAL A 234 -0.67 -4.36 -18.55
N ILE A 235 -1.41 -5.46 -18.32
CA ILE A 235 -2.81 -5.40 -17.90
C ILE A 235 -2.95 -4.67 -16.56
N ASP A 236 -2.07 -4.95 -15.60
CA ASP A 236 -2.08 -4.31 -14.28
C ASP A 236 -1.88 -2.78 -14.37
N VAL A 237 -1.01 -2.31 -15.25
CA VAL A 237 -0.78 -0.88 -15.51
C VAL A 237 -1.99 -0.21 -16.19
N ILE A 238 -2.61 -0.89 -17.16
CA ILE A 238 -3.80 -0.36 -17.86
C ILE A 238 -4.99 -0.23 -16.91
N GLU A 239 -5.21 -1.23 -16.06
CA GLU A 239 -6.24 -1.22 -15.03
C GLU A 239 -6.01 -0.13 -13.98
N GLY A 240 -4.75 0.12 -13.58
CA GLY A 240 -4.35 1.17 -12.65
C GLY A 240 -4.87 1.04 -11.23
N ASN A 241 -5.56 -0.05 -10.91
CA ASN A 241 -6.18 -0.30 -9.61
C ASN A 241 -5.48 -1.39 -8.80
N ARG A 242 -4.30 -1.83 -9.23
CA ARG A 242 -3.51 -2.85 -8.53
C ARG A 242 -2.74 -2.25 -7.36
N LYS A 243 -2.66 -3.00 -6.26
CA LYS A 243 -1.90 -2.62 -5.09
C LYS A 243 -0.73 -3.60 -4.89
N TYR A 244 0.48 -3.06 -4.86
CA TYR A 244 1.70 -3.81 -4.55
C TYR A 244 1.98 -3.68 -3.06
N VAL A 245 1.97 -4.80 -2.34
CA VAL A 245 2.13 -4.84 -0.88
C VAL A 245 3.20 -5.87 -0.52
N ARG A 246 4.05 -5.52 0.43
CA ARG A 246 4.99 -6.48 1.00
C ARG A 246 4.22 -7.49 1.85
N CYS A 247 4.65 -8.74 1.80
CA CYS A 247 4.07 -9.83 2.56
C CYS A 247 5.16 -10.60 3.30
N LEU A 248 4.93 -10.87 4.56
CA LEU A 248 5.76 -11.75 5.38
C LEU A 248 4.95 -13.02 5.67
N TYR A 249 5.50 -14.18 5.33
CA TYR A 249 4.90 -15.48 5.57
C TYR A 249 5.30 -15.95 6.98
N VAL A 250 4.32 -16.07 7.87
CA VAL A 250 4.52 -16.43 9.27
C VAL A 250 4.05 -17.87 9.47
N TYR A 251 4.99 -18.80 9.61
CA TYR A 251 4.71 -20.20 9.86
C TYR A 251 4.62 -20.44 11.37
N ASN A 252 3.40 -20.68 11.84
CA ASN A 252 3.08 -20.93 13.26
C ASN A 252 3.02 -22.42 13.56
N LYS A 253 3.08 -22.77 14.85
CA LYS A 253 3.03 -24.14 15.40
C LYS A 253 4.26 -24.99 15.04
N ILE A 254 5.43 -24.38 15.04
CA ILE A 254 6.68 -25.11 14.78
C ILE A 254 7.02 -26.12 15.88
N ASP A 255 6.37 -26.05 17.03
CA ASP A 255 6.47 -26.97 18.12
C ASP A 255 6.05 -28.41 17.77
N THR A 256 5.34 -28.59 16.67
CA THR A 256 4.88 -29.90 16.18
C THR A 256 5.80 -30.51 15.12
N LEU A 257 6.84 -29.82 14.69
CA LEU A 257 7.74 -30.20 13.61
C LEU A 257 9.13 -30.59 14.11
N SER A 258 9.87 -31.38 13.32
CA SER A 258 11.28 -31.64 13.54
C SER A 258 12.14 -30.40 13.26
N ILE A 259 13.35 -30.34 13.83
CA ILE A 259 14.28 -29.21 13.62
C ILE A 259 14.66 -29.07 12.15
N GLU A 260 14.82 -30.19 11.44
CA GLU A 260 15.17 -30.21 10.02
C GLU A 260 14.08 -29.62 9.15
N GLU A 261 12.81 -29.92 9.45
CA GLU A 261 11.65 -29.32 8.73
C GLU A 261 11.53 -27.82 9.02
N VAL A 262 11.74 -27.42 10.26
CA VAL A 262 11.75 -25.99 10.64
C VAL A 262 12.84 -25.24 9.90
N ASP A 263 14.07 -25.81 9.79
CA ASP A 263 15.18 -25.19 9.05
C ASP A 263 14.84 -25.05 7.55
N GLN A 264 14.21 -26.06 6.95
CA GLN A 264 13.77 -25.98 5.55
C GLN A 264 12.76 -24.84 5.32
N ILE A 265 11.76 -24.72 6.19
CA ILE A 265 10.74 -23.67 6.11
C ILE A 265 11.35 -22.28 6.34
N ALA A 266 12.27 -22.17 7.31
CA ALA A 266 12.94 -20.91 7.63
C ALA A 266 13.78 -20.35 6.46
N ARG A 267 14.25 -21.22 5.56
CA ARG A 267 15.01 -20.82 4.36
C ARG A 267 14.15 -20.30 3.20
N PHE A 268 12.84 -20.44 3.25
CA PHE A 268 11.98 -19.87 2.21
C PHE A 268 12.08 -18.33 2.17
N PRO A 269 11.99 -17.73 0.99
CA PRO A 269 12.03 -16.27 0.88
C PRO A 269 10.82 -15.64 1.59
N HIS A 270 11.07 -14.53 2.29
CA HIS A 270 10.05 -13.78 3.02
C HIS A 270 9.35 -14.58 4.13
N SER A 271 9.98 -15.62 4.66
CA SER A 271 9.40 -16.48 5.70
C SER A 271 9.97 -16.18 7.09
N ILE A 272 9.16 -16.46 8.08
CA ILE A 272 9.56 -16.51 9.49
C ILE A 272 8.79 -17.61 10.19
N VAL A 273 9.47 -18.31 11.10
CA VAL A 273 8.92 -19.44 11.85
C VAL A 273 8.71 -19.03 13.30
N ILE A 274 7.53 -19.32 13.84
CA ILE A 274 7.13 -18.95 15.21
C ILE A 274 6.39 -20.09 15.90
N SER A 275 6.39 -20.08 17.23
CA SER A 275 5.39 -20.80 18.03
C SER A 275 4.74 -19.83 18.99
N ILE A 276 3.48 -19.57 18.80
CA ILE A 276 2.68 -18.73 19.71
C ILE A 276 2.51 -19.46 21.05
N TYR A 277 2.33 -20.78 21.01
CA TYR A 277 2.13 -21.58 22.20
C TYR A 277 3.36 -21.56 23.14
N MET A 278 4.57 -21.64 22.56
CA MET A 278 5.82 -21.61 23.31
C MET A 278 6.44 -20.21 23.42
N ASN A 279 5.78 -19.18 22.86
CA ASN A 279 6.30 -17.81 22.78
C ASN A 279 7.69 -17.72 22.12
N LEU A 280 7.91 -18.50 21.03
CA LEU A 280 9.20 -18.56 20.35
C LEU A 280 9.21 -17.64 19.11
N ASN A 281 10.30 -16.90 18.91
CA ASN A 281 10.59 -16.02 17.76
C ASN A 281 9.60 -14.88 17.53
N ILE A 282 8.75 -14.52 18.50
CA ILE A 282 7.78 -13.43 18.34
C ILE A 282 8.50 -12.09 18.23
N ASP A 283 9.53 -11.84 19.03
CA ASP A 283 10.33 -10.61 18.96
C ASP A 283 11.04 -10.47 17.61
N LEU A 284 11.60 -11.56 17.09
CA LEU A 284 12.21 -11.58 15.76
C LEU A 284 11.17 -11.28 14.67
N MET A 285 9.94 -11.79 14.81
CA MET A 285 8.83 -11.48 13.89
C MET A 285 8.50 -9.99 13.91
N LEU A 286 8.44 -9.37 15.10
CA LEU A 286 8.18 -7.94 15.23
C LEU A 286 9.29 -7.08 14.59
N GLN A 287 10.56 -7.48 14.77
CA GLN A 287 11.69 -6.81 14.11
C GLN A 287 11.61 -6.95 12.59
N ARG A 288 11.35 -8.14 12.06
CA ARG A 288 11.18 -8.38 10.62
C ARG A 288 9.99 -7.61 10.05
N MET A 289 8.89 -7.55 10.80
CA MET A 289 7.72 -6.76 10.43
C MET A 289 8.09 -5.28 10.29
N TRP A 290 8.88 -4.73 11.21
CA TRP A 290 9.40 -3.37 11.15
C TRP A 290 10.21 -3.12 9.87
N ASP A 291 11.18 -3.99 9.57
CA ASP A 291 12.03 -3.90 8.38
C ASP A 291 11.20 -3.95 7.08
N TYR A 292 10.19 -4.84 7.04
CA TYR A 292 9.32 -4.99 5.87
C TYR A 292 8.40 -3.79 5.66
N MET A 293 7.97 -3.11 6.70
CA MET A 293 7.19 -1.87 6.56
C MET A 293 8.04 -0.72 6.02
N GLY A 294 9.36 -0.78 6.18
CA GLY A 294 10.28 0.28 5.79
C GLY A 294 9.94 1.59 6.51
N LEU A 295 9.79 1.50 7.82
CA LEU A 295 9.58 2.65 8.70
C LEU A 295 10.94 3.19 9.16
N PHE A 296 11.04 4.51 9.18
CA PHE A 296 12.25 5.24 9.56
C PHE A 296 11.90 6.19 10.71
N ARG A 297 12.74 6.18 11.73
CA ARG A 297 12.62 7.03 12.91
C ARG A 297 13.44 8.29 12.72
N ILE A 298 12.82 9.43 12.81
CA ILE A 298 13.49 10.71 12.74
C ILE A 298 13.23 11.43 14.07
N TYR A 299 14.28 11.76 14.78
CA TYR A 299 14.18 12.46 16.05
C TYR A 299 14.14 13.96 15.83
N THR A 300 13.30 14.63 16.61
CA THR A 300 13.21 16.09 16.53
C THR A 300 14.02 16.75 17.64
N LYS A 301 14.57 17.92 17.32
CA LYS A 301 15.32 18.72 18.28
C LYS A 301 14.84 20.16 18.29
N ARG A 302 14.55 20.69 19.46
CA ARG A 302 14.31 22.12 19.64
C ARG A 302 15.64 22.88 19.83
N ARG A 303 15.64 24.15 19.50
CA ARG A 303 16.83 24.98 19.65
C ARG A 303 17.22 25.09 21.15
N GLY A 304 18.50 24.75 21.44
CA GLY A 304 19.03 24.83 22.82
C GLY A 304 18.63 23.66 23.74
N GLN A 305 17.89 22.68 23.26
CA GLN A 305 17.49 21.50 24.04
C GLN A 305 18.16 20.21 23.51
N ALA A 306 18.14 19.15 24.30
CA ALA A 306 18.52 17.83 23.85
C ALA A 306 17.53 17.31 22.78
N PRO A 307 17.92 16.36 21.93
CA PRO A 307 16.98 15.67 21.03
C PRO A 307 15.93 14.92 21.82
N ASP A 308 14.71 14.92 21.31
CA ASP A 308 13.63 14.09 21.83
C ASP A 308 13.76 12.68 21.25
N LEU A 309 14.16 11.73 22.08
CA LEU A 309 14.36 10.34 21.71
C LEU A 309 13.16 9.45 22.05
N GLU A 310 12.19 9.95 22.80
CA GLU A 310 11.03 9.18 23.24
C GLU A 310 9.93 9.17 22.19
N GLU A 311 9.72 10.30 21.49
CA GLU A 311 8.69 10.45 20.46
C GLU A 311 9.29 10.71 19.05
N PRO A 312 9.76 9.66 18.35
CA PRO A 312 10.27 9.83 17.00
C PRO A 312 9.17 10.16 15.99
N VAL A 313 9.47 11.00 15.02
CA VAL A 313 8.62 11.18 13.85
C VAL A 313 8.86 10.02 12.90
N ILE A 314 7.79 9.26 12.59
CA ILE A 314 7.87 8.09 11.74
C ILE A 314 7.60 8.46 10.29
N LEU A 315 8.53 8.13 9.42
CA LEU A 315 8.39 8.24 7.98
C LEU A 315 8.35 6.86 7.34
N SER A 316 7.53 6.69 6.31
CA SER A 316 7.51 5.48 5.48
C SER A 316 7.95 5.80 4.06
N LEU A 317 8.80 4.95 3.50
CA LEU A 317 9.32 5.10 2.15
C LEU A 317 8.20 5.22 1.10
N GLY A 318 7.14 4.43 1.26
CA GLY A 318 6.05 4.33 0.28
C GLY A 318 5.04 5.47 0.29
N ARG A 319 4.92 6.24 1.39
CA ARG A 319 3.87 7.27 1.53
C ARG A 319 4.39 8.69 1.44
N HIS A 320 5.46 8.97 2.15
CA HIS A 320 5.92 10.34 2.36
C HIS A 320 7.26 10.63 1.70
N GLY A 321 8.02 9.57 1.36
CA GLY A 321 9.43 9.70 1.04
C GLY A 321 10.26 10.04 2.29
N LEU A 322 11.58 9.92 2.18
CA LEU A 322 12.50 10.15 3.28
C LEU A 322 13.18 11.51 3.10
N THR A 323 12.43 12.60 3.23
CA THR A 323 12.95 13.95 3.05
C THR A 323 12.60 14.84 4.23
N VAL A 324 13.34 15.93 4.41
CA VAL A 324 13.02 16.97 5.42
C VAL A 324 11.62 17.55 5.19
N GLU A 325 11.19 17.66 3.93
CA GLU A 325 9.83 18.08 3.58
C GLU A 325 8.78 17.15 4.19
N SER A 326 9.02 15.84 4.14
CA SER A 326 8.13 14.83 4.70
C SER A 326 8.03 14.93 6.23
N VAL A 327 9.15 15.19 6.91
CA VAL A 327 9.15 15.48 8.37
C VAL A 327 8.30 16.72 8.66
N CYS A 328 8.49 17.80 7.92
CA CYS A 328 7.69 19.02 8.11
C CYS A 328 6.18 18.77 7.91
N LYS A 329 5.81 17.99 6.89
CA LYS A 329 4.40 17.61 6.60
C LYS A 329 3.80 16.76 7.71
N SER A 330 4.59 15.87 8.28
CA SER A 330 4.17 14.97 9.35
C SER A 330 3.89 15.74 10.66
N ILE A 331 4.72 16.75 10.97
CA ILE A 331 4.54 17.58 12.17
C ILE A 331 3.42 18.60 11.98
N SER A 332 3.51 19.44 10.96
CA SER A 332 2.48 20.43 10.62
C SER A 332 2.63 20.96 9.20
N LYS A 333 1.51 21.11 8.51
CA LYS A 333 1.48 21.74 7.17
C LYS A 333 1.90 23.22 7.21
N GLU A 334 1.71 23.90 8.33
CA GLU A 334 2.10 25.30 8.51
C GLU A 334 3.61 25.46 8.53
N LEU A 335 4.35 24.49 9.08
CA LEU A 335 5.81 24.50 9.12
C LEU A 335 6.42 24.57 7.72
N LEU A 336 5.78 23.96 6.71
CA LEU A 336 6.24 24.07 5.33
C LEU A 336 6.24 25.50 4.81
N ALA A 337 5.22 26.28 5.12
CA ALA A 337 5.09 27.67 4.66
C ALA A 337 6.14 28.58 5.28
N ILE A 338 6.51 28.31 6.55
CA ILE A 338 7.48 29.11 7.29
C ILE A 338 8.88 28.52 7.32
N PHE A 339 9.11 27.39 6.66
CA PHE A 339 10.41 26.72 6.62
C PHE A 339 11.50 27.63 6.03
N ASN A 340 12.66 27.67 6.68
CA ASN A 340 13.85 28.37 6.21
C ASN A 340 14.95 27.36 5.83
N PHE A 341 15.43 26.58 6.79
CA PHE A 341 16.37 25.50 6.63
C PHE A 341 16.24 24.51 7.79
N ALA A 342 16.83 23.34 7.65
CA ALA A 342 16.98 22.41 8.74
C ALA A 342 18.45 22.17 9.07
N LEU A 343 18.73 21.88 10.33
CA LEU A 343 20.01 21.35 10.78
C LEU A 343 19.80 19.86 11.04
N VAL A 344 20.65 19.04 10.46
CA VAL A 344 20.58 17.58 10.55
C VAL A 344 21.87 17.04 11.14
N TRP A 345 21.73 16.10 12.04
CA TRP A 345 22.80 15.29 12.64
C TRP A 345 22.48 13.84 12.36
N GLY A 346 23.43 13.07 11.87
CA GLY A 346 23.28 11.65 11.64
C GLY A 346 23.96 11.12 10.40
N ARG A 347 23.51 9.96 9.93
CA ARG A 347 24.14 9.24 8.82
C ARG A 347 23.93 9.89 7.45
N SER A 348 22.88 10.67 7.27
CA SER A 348 22.58 11.34 6.00
C SER A 348 23.50 12.55 5.72
N THR A 349 24.25 12.99 6.71
CA THR A 349 25.04 14.23 6.66
C THR A 349 26.55 13.97 6.63
N LYS A 350 27.29 14.82 5.91
CA LYS A 350 28.75 14.78 5.91
C LYS A 350 29.36 15.46 7.15
N PHE A 351 28.65 16.43 7.70
CA PHE A 351 29.07 17.22 8.87
C PHE A 351 27.94 17.24 9.91
N ASN A 352 28.27 17.21 11.19
CA ASN A 352 27.32 17.25 12.30
C ASN A 352 27.50 18.53 13.12
N PRO A 353 26.57 19.54 13.00
CA PRO A 353 25.37 19.59 12.17
C PRO A 353 25.61 20.03 10.75
N GLN A 354 24.77 19.60 9.81
CA GLN A 354 24.73 20.09 8.44
C GLN A 354 23.46 20.91 8.20
N ARG A 355 23.61 22.08 7.58
CA ARG A 355 22.48 22.89 7.12
C ARG A 355 21.96 22.35 5.79
N VAL A 356 20.67 22.00 5.72
CA VAL A 356 20.05 21.35 4.58
C VAL A 356 18.73 22.02 4.19
N GLY A 357 18.31 21.80 2.94
CA GLY A 357 17.01 22.23 2.41
C GLY A 357 15.92 21.16 2.57
N MET A 358 14.72 21.44 2.02
CA MET A 358 13.54 20.54 2.10
C MET A 358 13.76 19.20 1.40
N THR A 359 14.52 19.16 0.30
CA THR A 359 14.71 17.98 -0.55
C THR A 359 15.80 17.03 -0.05
N HIS A 360 16.46 17.37 1.06
CA HIS A 360 17.52 16.52 1.60
C HIS A 360 16.98 15.16 2.03
N PRO A 361 17.58 14.04 1.56
CA PRO A 361 17.20 12.70 1.97
C PRO A 361 17.71 12.43 3.40
N LEU A 362 16.86 11.80 4.22
CA LEU A 362 17.16 11.44 5.60
C LEU A 362 17.39 9.93 5.71
N CYS A 363 18.17 9.52 6.71
CA CYS A 363 18.38 8.13 7.11
C CYS A 363 17.67 7.82 8.44
N ASP A 364 17.56 6.54 8.78
CA ASP A 364 17.03 6.13 10.09
C ASP A 364 17.92 6.66 11.22
N GLU A 365 17.29 7.09 12.30
CA GLU A 365 17.91 7.66 13.50
C GLU A 365 18.58 9.04 13.29
N ASP A 366 18.30 9.74 12.20
CA ASP A 366 18.73 11.13 12.04
C ASP A 366 17.98 12.06 12.98
N VAL A 367 18.70 13.05 13.50
CA VAL A 367 18.14 14.13 14.35
C VAL A 367 17.94 15.39 13.50
N VAL A 368 16.74 15.93 13.47
CA VAL A 368 16.39 17.10 12.66
C VAL A 368 15.94 18.26 13.52
N GLN A 369 16.58 19.41 13.35
CA GLN A 369 16.13 20.68 13.91
C GLN A 369 15.61 21.58 12.80
N ILE A 370 14.31 21.83 12.80
CA ILE A 370 13.67 22.72 11.82
C ILE A 370 13.82 24.16 12.29
N VAL A 371 14.33 25.03 11.40
CA VAL A 371 14.47 26.47 11.64
C VAL A 371 13.47 27.21 10.76
N ALA A 372 12.50 27.84 11.42
CA ALA A 372 11.47 28.63 10.74
C ALA A 372 12.01 30.02 10.35
N LYS A 373 11.41 30.63 9.33
CA LYS A 373 11.63 32.03 8.96
C LYS A 373 11.23 32.94 10.12
N THR A 374 12.02 33.97 10.39
CA THR A 374 11.66 35.00 11.36
C THR A 374 10.40 35.75 10.90
N VAL A 375 9.67 36.37 11.84
CA VAL A 375 8.46 37.13 11.52
C VAL A 375 8.71 38.23 10.47
N VAL A 376 9.89 38.83 10.51
CA VAL A 376 10.29 39.86 9.52
C VAL A 376 10.48 39.25 8.12
N GLN A 377 11.09 38.05 8.05
CA GLN A 377 11.28 37.33 6.79
C GLN A 377 9.93 36.81 6.24
N GLN A 378 9.03 36.40 7.12
CA GLN A 378 7.68 35.96 6.73
C GLN A 378 6.89 37.13 6.10
N LYS A 379 6.93 38.33 6.72
CA LYS A 379 6.24 39.51 6.19
C LYS A 379 6.78 39.99 4.85
N LYS A 380 8.04 39.73 4.54
CA LYS A 380 8.68 40.06 3.25
C LYS A 380 8.40 39.02 2.15
N SER A 381 7.86 37.84 2.48
CA SER A 381 7.55 36.80 1.48
C SER A 381 6.32 37.18 0.66
N LYS A 382 6.37 36.92 -0.67
CA LYS A 382 5.23 37.14 -1.57
C LYS A 382 3.98 36.41 -1.11
N ASP A 383 4.13 35.17 -0.64
CA ASP A 383 3.01 34.35 -0.15
C ASP A 383 2.27 34.98 1.05
N TYR A 384 2.98 35.69 1.91
CA TYR A 384 2.36 36.42 3.01
C TYR A 384 1.59 37.63 2.51
N GLN A 385 2.19 38.37 1.58
CA GLN A 385 1.55 39.54 0.97
C GLN A 385 0.28 39.14 0.22
N ASP A 386 0.33 38.03 -0.53
CA ASP A 386 -0.83 37.49 -1.25
C ASP A 386 -1.95 36.99 -0.30
N ARG A 387 -1.60 36.38 0.83
CA ARG A 387 -2.59 35.99 1.85
C ARG A 387 -3.23 37.18 2.50
N VAL A 388 -2.46 38.20 2.86
CA VAL A 388 -2.96 39.45 3.43
C VAL A 388 -3.88 40.14 2.43
N GLN A 389 -3.48 40.22 1.16
CA GLN A 389 -4.31 40.81 0.10
C GLN A 389 -5.63 40.06 -0.07
N LYS A 390 -5.58 38.73 -0.17
CA LYS A 390 -6.80 37.89 -0.26
C LYS A 390 -7.72 38.07 0.96
N HIS A 391 -7.16 38.22 2.15
CA HIS A 391 -7.95 38.47 3.36
C HIS A 391 -8.62 39.85 3.34
N PHE A 392 -7.90 40.89 2.89
CA PHE A 392 -8.46 42.22 2.69
C PHE A 392 -9.58 42.21 1.64
N ASP A 393 -9.37 41.54 0.52
CA ASP A 393 -10.35 41.41 -0.54
C ASP A 393 -11.63 40.68 -0.08
N ALA A 394 -11.46 39.63 0.76
CA ALA A 394 -12.57 38.90 1.36
C ALA A 394 -13.39 39.80 2.31
N ILE A 395 -12.72 40.58 3.16
CA ILE A 395 -13.37 41.54 4.06
C ILE A 395 -14.10 42.63 3.27
N GLN A 396 -13.49 43.14 2.20
CA GLN A 396 -14.16 44.16 1.32
C GLN A 396 -15.40 43.57 0.64
N LYS A 397 -15.33 42.35 0.13
CA LYS A 397 -16.48 41.67 -0.47
C LYS A 397 -17.60 41.44 0.54
N GLU A 398 -17.27 41.08 1.77
CA GLU A 398 -18.26 40.90 2.82
C GLU A 398 -18.92 42.23 3.23
N ARG A 399 -18.13 43.32 3.32
CA ARG A 399 -18.65 44.67 3.59
C ARG A 399 -19.57 45.17 2.45
N GLN A 400 -19.22 44.88 1.19
CA GLN A 400 -20.08 45.23 0.04
C GLN A 400 -21.37 44.40 0.02
N ARG A 401 -21.32 43.09 0.40
CA ARG A 401 -22.53 42.27 0.55
C ARG A 401 -23.45 42.79 1.67
N LYS A 402 -22.89 43.17 2.82
CA LYS A 402 -23.67 43.74 3.94
C LYS A 402 -24.28 45.10 3.59
N ARG A 403 -23.64 45.91 2.71
CA ARG A 403 -24.22 47.17 2.20
C ARG A 403 -25.37 46.96 1.20
N LYS A 404 -25.30 45.91 0.37
CA LYS A 404 -26.37 45.56 -0.58
C LYS A 404 -27.63 44.95 0.07
N ILE A 405 -27.52 44.46 1.30
CA ILE A 405 -28.65 43.87 2.07
C ILE A 405 -29.37 44.94 2.88
N LYS A 406 -28.81 46.14 3.02
CA LYS A 406 -29.42 47.26 3.74
C LYS A 406 -30.20 48.26 2.88
N TRP A 407 -30.48 47.92 1.60
CA TRP A 407 -31.38 48.67 0.73
C TRP A 407 -32.56 47.81 0.29
#